data_d761f1ad0a17a00499619a79076f530e
#
_entry.id   d761f1ad0a17a00499619a79076f530e
#
_cell.length_a   1.000
_cell.length_b   1.000
_cell.length_c   1.000
_cell.angle_alpha   90.00
_cell.angle_beta   90.00
_cell.angle_gamma   90.00
#
_symmetry.space_group_name_H-M   'P 1'
#
loop_
_entity.id
_entity.type
_entity.pdbx_description
1 polymer ?
#
loop_
_entity_poly.entity_id
_entity_poly.type
_entity_poly.pdbx_seq_one_letter_code
_entity_poly.pdbx_strand_id
1 'polypeptide(L)'
;LIYSVFPFTVLPDFTTQKGLTFFALFREALLDTLFILLIPYTIITLACIIKSKNQHIQELTHQYKENTSPNMYIFYDEKGELKLSVRPEMLYYIEAADNYIEIHYMANGKMQTLLVRNSLKRIETQFYNTQLVRCHRSYIVNIGNVQLLKKTNRELMIDFSIENLPNIPVSKGYSNIITELFSQTVQNETLPS
;
A
#
# COMPACT_ATOMS: atom_id res chain seq x y z
N LEU A 1 -15.44 -17.49 29.75
CA LEU A 1 -14.75 -18.39 28.80
C LEU A 1 -13.21 -18.22 28.79
N ILE A 2 -12.63 -17.53 29.78
CA ILE A 2 -11.16 -17.29 29.88
C ILE A 2 -10.54 -18.14 31.00
N TYR A 3 -11.31 -18.90 31.76
CA TYR A 3 -10.83 -19.66 32.91
C TYR A 3 -10.36 -21.10 32.63
N SER A 4 -10.34 -21.55 31.36
CA SER A 4 -10.05 -22.95 31.06
C SER A 4 -8.65 -23.22 30.48
N VAL A 5 -7.73 -22.24 30.43
CA VAL A 5 -6.39 -22.41 29.82
C VAL A 5 -5.25 -22.39 30.85
N PHE A 6 -5.54 -22.16 32.12
CA PHE A 6 -4.55 -22.43 33.13
C PHE A 6 -4.63 -23.92 33.55
N PRO A 7 -3.68 -24.78 33.14
CA PRO A 7 -3.56 -26.05 33.81
C PRO A 7 -3.36 -25.72 35.31
N PHE A 8 -4.27 -26.20 36.10
CA PHE A 8 -4.19 -26.20 37.54
C PHE A 8 -2.82 -26.81 37.90
N THR A 9 -1.83 -25.96 38.11
CA THR A 9 -0.58 -26.39 38.69
C THR A 9 -0.93 -26.82 40.10
N VAL A 10 -1.01 -28.13 40.28
CA VAL A 10 -1.12 -28.79 41.59
C VAL A 10 -0.05 -28.11 42.45
N LEU A 11 -0.49 -27.31 43.41
CA LEU A 11 0.40 -26.80 44.47
C LEU A 11 1.12 -28.00 45.04
N PRO A 12 2.46 -28.07 44.99
CA PRO A 12 3.17 -29.18 45.52
C PRO A 12 2.81 -29.28 47.01
N ASP A 13 2.38 -30.47 47.41
CA ASP A 13 2.01 -30.77 48.78
C ASP A 13 3.26 -30.67 49.64
N PHE A 14 3.42 -29.54 50.34
CA PHE A 14 4.62 -29.22 51.12
C PHE A 14 4.85 -30.18 52.29
N THR A 15 3.91 -31.13 52.52
CA THR A 15 3.96 -32.05 53.66
C THR A 15 4.73 -33.34 53.38
N THR A 16 5.07 -33.69 52.14
CA THR A 16 5.64 -34.99 51.77
C THR A 16 7.04 -34.95 51.15
N GLN A 17 7.65 -33.81 50.90
CA GLN A 17 9.01 -33.75 50.36
C GLN A 17 10.08 -33.53 51.45
N LYS A 18 10.43 -34.58 52.12
CA LYS A 18 11.69 -34.67 52.82
C LYS A 18 12.83 -34.70 51.78
N GLY A 19 13.51 -33.54 51.54
CA GLY A 19 14.76 -33.53 50.82
C GLY A 19 14.98 -32.53 49.74
N LEU A 20 14.01 -31.70 49.35
CA LEU A 20 14.32 -30.58 48.44
C LEU A 20 15.00 -29.48 49.25
N THR A 21 16.30 -29.24 48.98
CA THR A 21 17.02 -28.12 49.56
C THR A 21 16.39 -26.82 49.05
N PHE A 22 16.28 -25.80 49.92
CA PHE A 22 15.78 -24.46 49.60
C PHE A 22 16.33 -23.94 48.26
N PHE A 23 17.59 -24.22 47.94
CA PHE A 23 18.24 -23.86 46.68
C PHE A 23 17.64 -24.52 45.45
N ALA A 24 17.13 -25.75 45.53
CA ALA A 24 16.51 -26.43 44.38
C ALA A 24 15.16 -25.78 44.03
N LEU A 25 14.32 -25.50 45.04
CA LEU A 25 13.05 -24.82 44.88
C LEU A 25 13.24 -23.38 44.37
N PHE A 26 14.24 -22.68 44.94
CA PHE A 26 14.56 -21.31 44.47
C PHE A 26 15.01 -21.29 43.00
N ARG A 27 15.83 -22.23 42.58
CA ARG A 27 16.29 -22.35 41.19
C ARG A 27 15.12 -22.62 40.25
N GLU A 28 14.22 -23.52 40.57
CA GLU A 28 13.03 -23.80 39.73
C GLU A 28 12.10 -22.59 39.62
N ALA A 29 11.79 -21.94 40.72
CA ALA A 29 10.97 -20.73 40.73
C ALA A 29 11.61 -19.59 39.93
N LEU A 30 12.94 -19.49 39.96
CA LEU A 30 13.67 -18.47 39.18
C LEU A 30 13.67 -18.77 37.68
N LEU A 31 13.78 -20.02 37.29
CA LEU A 31 13.68 -20.44 35.89
C LEU A 31 12.27 -20.20 35.33
N ASP A 32 11.25 -20.58 36.09
CA ASP A 32 9.84 -20.38 35.66
C ASP A 32 9.50 -18.90 35.51
N THR A 33 9.93 -18.05 36.43
CA THR A 33 9.76 -16.60 36.32
C THR A 33 10.52 -16.03 35.14
N LEU A 34 11.72 -16.51 34.85
CA LEU A 34 12.49 -16.08 33.69
C LEU A 34 11.76 -16.40 32.36
N PHE A 35 11.22 -17.62 32.22
CA PHE A 35 10.50 -18.04 31.04
C PHE A 35 9.19 -17.23 30.86
N ILE A 36 8.43 -16.98 31.92
CA ILE A 36 7.19 -16.19 31.88
C ILE A 36 7.47 -14.76 31.45
N LEU A 37 8.58 -14.14 31.82
CA LEU A 37 8.95 -12.79 31.42
C LEU A 37 9.58 -12.74 30.03
N LEU A 38 10.28 -13.77 29.59
CA LEU A 38 11.00 -13.81 28.34
C LEU A 38 10.04 -13.82 27.12
N ILE A 39 8.91 -14.54 27.22
CA ILE A 39 7.92 -14.64 26.13
C ILE A 39 7.30 -13.27 25.79
N PRO A 40 6.68 -12.50 26.71
CA PRO A 40 6.12 -11.22 26.38
C PRO A 40 7.19 -10.20 25.95
N TYR A 41 8.39 -10.25 26.55
CA TYR A 41 9.48 -9.37 26.16
C TYR A 41 9.92 -9.60 24.69
N THR A 42 10.06 -10.84 24.24
CA THR A 42 10.41 -11.15 22.85
C THR A 42 9.32 -10.73 21.87
N ILE A 43 8.05 -10.89 22.23
CA ILE A 43 6.91 -10.44 21.39
C ILE A 43 6.92 -8.91 21.25
N ILE A 44 7.12 -8.18 22.35
CA ILE A 44 7.14 -6.71 22.33
C ILE A 44 8.35 -6.19 21.53
N THR A 45 9.55 -6.77 21.72
CA THR A 45 10.72 -6.35 20.95
C THR A 45 10.57 -6.64 19.46
N LEU A 46 10.00 -7.79 19.09
CA LEU A 46 9.75 -8.13 17.68
C LEU A 46 8.72 -7.18 17.06
N ALA A 47 7.63 -6.88 17.77
CA ALA A 47 6.64 -5.91 17.32
C ALA A 47 7.23 -4.50 17.15
N CYS A 48 8.11 -4.09 18.06
CA CYS A 48 8.80 -2.79 17.99
C CYS A 48 9.76 -2.71 16.79
N ILE A 49 10.50 -3.78 16.51
CA ILE A 49 11.41 -3.87 15.35
C ILE A 49 10.61 -3.80 14.02
N ILE A 50 9.49 -4.51 13.93
CA ILE A 50 8.63 -4.48 12.74
C ILE A 50 8.06 -3.08 12.52
N LYS A 51 7.59 -2.44 13.60
CA LYS A 51 7.04 -1.08 13.55
C LYS A 51 8.10 -0.04 13.16
N SER A 52 9.31 -0.13 13.72
CA SER A 52 10.44 0.76 13.41
C SER A 52 10.89 0.61 11.95
N LYS A 53 10.95 -0.62 11.42
CA LYS A 53 11.29 -0.85 10.01
C LYS A 53 10.27 -0.24 9.05
N ASN A 54 8.98 -0.32 9.37
CA ASN A 54 7.93 0.29 8.56
C ASN A 54 7.94 1.82 8.63
N GLN A 55 8.28 2.41 9.78
CA GLN A 55 8.41 3.86 9.93
C GLN A 55 9.61 4.42 9.15
N HIS A 56 10.75 3.74 9.17
CA HIS A 56 11.95 4.19 8.45
C HIS A 56 11.76 4.15 6.93
N ILE A 57 11.02 3.17 6.42
CA ILE A 57 10.62 3.13 4.99
C ILE A 57 9.66 4.28 4.67
N GLN A 58 8.74 4.63 5.56
CA GLN A 58 7.84 5.76 5.36
C GLN A 58 8.55 7.11 5.42
N GLU A 59 9.51 7.31 6.32
CA GLU A 59 10.29 8.55 6.42
C GLU A 59 11.19 8.77 5.19
N LEU A 60 11.86 7.73 4.70
CA LEU A 60 12.63 7.80 3.46
C LEU A 60 11.72 8.10 2.25
N THR A 61 10.51 7.55 2.22
CA THR A 61 9.53 7.84 1.16
C THR A 61 8.96 9.26 1.29
N HIS A 62 8.80 9.80 2.51
CA HIS A 62 8.35 11.17 2.75
C HIS A 62 9.40 12.22 2.39
N GLN A 63 10.67 12.03 2.74
CA GLN A 63 11.75 12.96 2.38
C GLN A 63 11.99 13.00 0.86
N TYR A 64 11.75 11.89 0.15
CA TYR A 64 11.81 11.86 -1.32
C TYR A 64 10.62 12.57 -1.97
N LYS A 65 9.48 12.71 -1.24
CA LYS A 65 8.24 13.33 -1.74
C LYS A 65 8.18 14.85 -1.61
N GLU A 66 8.96 15.46 -0.70
CA GLU A 66 8.82 16.90 -0.44
C GLU A 66 9.51 17.80 -1.48
N ASN A 67 10.37 17.28 -2.36
CA ASN A 67 11.20 18.13 -3.24
C ASN A 67 11.09 17.87 -4.74
N THR A 68 10.19 16.99 -5.21
CA THR A 68 10.06 16.79 -6.67
C THR A 68 8.68 16.21 -6.99
N SER A 69 7.94 16.82 -7.91
CA SER A 69 7.00 16.05 -8.74
C SER A 69 7.76 14.80 -9.17
N PRO A 70 7.27 13.57 -8.94
CA PRO A 70 8.08 12.40 -9.17
C PRO A 70 8.47 12.37 -10.64
N ASN A 71 9.76 12.59 -10.93
CA ASN A 71 10.27 12.52 -12.30
C ASN A 71 9.99 11.15 -12.95
N MET A 72 9.68 10.15 -12.13
CA MET A 72 9.41 8.79 -12.56
C MET A 72 8.38 8.12 -11.66
N TYR A 73 7.43 7.41 -12.23
CA TYR A 73 6.57 6.46 -11.52
C TYR A 73 7.24 5.09 -11.52
N ILE A 74 7.45 4.54 -10.33
CA ILE A 74 8.15 3.27 -10.14
C ILE A 74 7.15 2.22 -9.64
N PHE A 75 7.00 1.14 -10.40
CA PHE A 75 6.07 0.06 -10.09
C PHE A 75 6.81 -1.19 -9.63
N TYR A 76 6.38 -1.72 -8.50
CA TYR A 76 6.88 -2.96 -7.92
C TYR A 76 5.78 -4.03 -7.96
N ASP A 77 6.17 -5.28 -8.05
CA ASP A 77 5.25 -6.39 -7.85
C ASP A 77 4.93 -6.63 -6.36
N GLU A 78 4.13 -7.65 -6.08
CA GLU A 78 3.77 -8.02 -4.69
C GLU A 78 4.96 -8.47 -3.85
N LYS A 79 6.08 -8.90 -4.48
CA LYS A 79 7.33 -9.30 -3.82
C LYS A 79 8.29 -8.14 -3.58
N GLY A 80 7.97 -6.95 -4.10
CA GLY A 80 8.83 -5.78 -4.02
C GLY A 80 9.90 -5.72 -5.12
N GLU A 81 9.79 -6.52 -6.17
CA GLU A 81 10.68 -6.45 -7.32
C GLU A 81 10.28 -5.31 -8.25
N LEU A 82 11.23 -4.53 -8.71
CA LEU A 82 11.03 -3.48 -9.70
C LEU A 82 10.58 -4.10 -11.04
N LYS A 83 9.43 -3.68 -11.56
CA LYS A 83 8.90 -4.12 -12.85
C LYS A 83 8.88 -3.03 -13.92
N LEU A 84 8.62 -1.78 -13.53
CA LEU A 84 8.56 -0.66 -14.47
C LEU A 84 8.99 0.63 -13.77
N SER A 85 9.76 1.44 -14.50
CA SER A 85 10.00 2.85 -14.17
C SER A 85 9.65 3.67 -15.41
N VAL A 86 8.69 4.57 -15.28
CA VAL A 86 8.12 5.33 -16.40
C VAL A 86 7.92 6.79 -16.01
N ARG A 87 8.17 7.72 -16.96
CA ARG A 87 7.89 9.14 -16.75
C ARG A 87 6.38 9.39 -16.69
N PRO A 88 5.92 10.34 -15.86
CA PRO A 88 4.49 10.66 -15.73
C PRO A 88 3.79 10.92 -17.06
N GLU A 89 4.44 11.65 -17.95
CA GLU A 89 3.87 12.04 -19.26
C GLU A 89 3.62 10.84 -20.18
N MET A 90 4.30 9.73 -19.92
CA MET A 90 4.16 8.51 -20.71
C MET A 90 3.15 7.51 -20.15
N LEU A 91 2.68 7.70 -18.91
CA LEU A 91 1.72 6.81 -18.27
C LEU A 91 0.30 7.34 -18.44
N TYR A 92 -0.60 6.55 -18.99
CA TYR A 92 -1.99 6.95 -19.28
C TYR A 92 -2.98 6.43 -18.26
N TYR A 93 -3.04 5.11 -18.07
CA TYR A 93 -3.96 4.52 -17.11
C TYR A 93 -3.48 3.14 -16.65
N ILE A 94 -4.10 2.67 -15.59
CA ILE A 94 -3.86 1.35 -15.00
C ILE A 94 -5.22 0.68 -14.85
N GLU A 95 -5.33 -0.55 -15.33
CA GLU A 95 -6.53 -1.36 -15.27
C GLU A 95 -6.36 -2.56 -14.33
N ALA A 96 -7.43 -2.95 -13.64
CA ALA A 96 -7.44 -4.18 -12.85
C ALA A 96 -7.71 -5.39 -13.76
N ALA A 97 -6.85 -6.41 -13.67
CA ALA A 97 -6.96 -7.67 -14.38
C ALA A 97 -6.81 -8.82 -13.37
N ASP A 98 -7.90 -9.23 -12.73
CA ASP A 98 -7.95 -10.23 -11.66
C ASP A 98 -6.98 -9.94 -10.51
N ASN A 99 -5.93 -10.76 -10.36
CA ASN A 99 -4.85 -10.61 -9.37
C ASN A 99 -3.68 -9.77 -9.88
N TYR A 100 -3.81 -9.16 -11.05
CA TYR A 100 -2.81 -8.34 -11.70
C TYR A 100 -3.36 -6.95 -11.97
N ILE A 101 -2.47 -6.04 -12.31
CA ILE A 101 -2.77 -4.76 -12.91
C ILE A 101 -2.11 -4.67 -14.27
N GLU A 102 -2.80 -4.09 -15.23
CA GLU A 102 -2.27 -3.73 -16.54
C GLU A 102 -1.90 -2.26 -16.55
N ILE A 103 -0.64 -1.96 -16.78
CA ILE A 103 -0.10 -0.61 -16.83
C ILE A 103 0.03 -0.21 -18.30
N HIS A 104 -0.73 0.80 -18.73
CA HIS A 104 -0.77 1.28 -20.10
C HIS A 104 0.06 2.56 -20.23
N TYR A 105 1.13 2.49 -21.01
CA TYR A 105 2.09 3.58 -21.17
C TYR A 105 2.61 3.68 -22.60
N MET A 106 3.05 4.88 -22.98
CA MET A 106 3.67 5.15 -24.29
C MET A 106 5.17 4.84 -24.23
N ALA A 107 5.65 4.02 -25.15
CA ALA A 107 7.08 3.80 -25.34
C ALA A 107 7.39 3.71 -26.84
N ASN A 108 8.42 4.42 -27.28
CA ASN A 108 8.83 4.46 -28.68
C ASN A 108 7.69 4.85 -29.65
N GLY A 109 6.82 5.77 -29.23
CA GLY A 109 5.67 6.21 -30.01
C GLY A 109 4.54 5.19 -30.17
N LYS A 110 4.57 4.11 -29.40
CA LYS A 110 3.53 3.06 -29.40
C LYS A 110 3.02 2.81 -27.99
N MET A 111 1.72 2.55 -27.88
CA MET A 111 1.11 2.11 -26.64
C MET A 111 1.64 0.72 -26.27
N GLN A 112 2.11 0.58 -25.05
CA GLN A 112 2.59 -0.66 -24.44
C GLN A 112 1.75 -0.98 -23.22
N THR A 113 1.60 -2.27 -22.95
CA THR A 113 0.91 -2.77 -21.75
C THR A 113 1.85 -3.69 -21.00
N LEU A 114 2.01 -3.46 -19.70
CA LEU A 114 2.76 -4.34 -18.81
C LEU A 114 1.85 -4.91 -17.74
N LEU A 115 1.82 -6.23 -17.62
CA LEU A 115 1.09 -6.94 -16.59
C LEU A 115 1.98 -7.09 -15.35
N VAL A 116 1.51 -6.59 -14.20
CA VAL A 116 2.22 -6.65 -12.92
C VAL A 116 1.31 -7.26 -11.86
N ARG A 117 1.81 -8.23 -11.10
CA ARG A 117 1.06 -8.80 -9.99
C ARG A 117 1.02 -7.82 -8.82
N ASN A 118 -0.08 -7.10 -8.73
CA ASN A 118 -0.34 -6.06 -7.73
C ASN A 118 -1.85 -5.75 -7.71
N SER A 119 -2.30 -4.86 -6.82
CA SER A 119 -3.68 -4.41 -6.74
C SER A 119 -3.80 -2.89 -6.91
N LEU A 120 -4.91 -2.42 -7.50
CA LEU A 120 -5.16 -0.99 -7.64
C LEU A 120 -5.18 -0.26 -6.29
N LYS A 121 -5.61 -0.92 -5.21
CA LYS A 121 -5.59 -0.33 -3.86
C LYS A 121 -4.17 -0.03 -3.38
N ARG A 122 -3.21 -0.92 -3.66
CA ARG A 122 -1.79 -0.68 -3.31
C ARG A 122 -1.20 0.45 -4.15
N ILE A 123 -1.52 0.49 -5.44
CA ILE A 123 -1.11 1.56 -6.36
C ILE A 123 -1.67 2.91 -5.91
N GLU A 124 -2.95 2.99 -5.57
CA GLU A 124 -3.59 4.20 -5.05
C GLU A 124 -2.90 4.72 -3.78
N THR A 125 -2.52 3.83 -2.87
CA THR A 125 -1.78 4.20 -1.66
C THR A 125 -0.35 4.63 -1.97
N GLN A 126 0.34 3.91 -2.87
CA GLN A 126 1.72 4.19 -3.25
C GLN A 126 1.87 5.57 -3.92
N PHE A 127 0.91 5.92 -4.77
CA PHE A 127 0.93 7.17 -5.55
C PHE A 127 -0.07 8.21 -5.02
N TYR A 128 -0.37 8.17 -3.73
CA TYR A 128 -1.18 9.18 -3.08
C TYR A 128 -0.57 10.59 -3.29
N ASN A 129 -1.39 11.61 -3.56
CA ASN A 129 -0.96 12.97 -3.90
C ASN A 129 -0.13 13.10 -5.21
N THR A 130 -0.30 12.20 -6.14
CA THR A 130 0.24 12.33 -7.49
C THR A 130 -0.90 12.57 -8.50
N GLN A 131 -0.55 12.66 -9.78
CA GLN A 131 -1.53 12.75 -10.87
C GLN A 131 -2.26 11.43 -11.16
N LEU A 132 -1.88 10.32 -10.47
CA LEU A 132 -2.55 9.02 -10.61
C LEU A 132 -3.77 8.96 -9.69
N VAL A 133 -4.95 9.08 -10.27
CA VAL A 133 -6.21 9.20 -9.54
C VAL A 133 -7.14 8.05 -9.88
N ARG A 134 -7.75 7.46 -8.85
CA ARG A 134 -8.78 6.44 -9.05
C ARG A 134 -10.05 7.06 -9.58
N CYS A 135 -10.54 6.56 -10.72
CA CYS A 135 -11.76 7.04 -11.36
C CYS A 135 -12.87 5.98 -11.41
N HIS A 136 -12.49 4.70 -11.23
CA HIS A 136 -13.43 3.57 -11.27
C HIS A 136 -12.93 2.44 -10.36
N ARG A 137 -13.80 1.48 -10.01
CA ARG A 137 -13.38 0.28 -9.27
C ARG A 137 -12.24 -0.48 -9.96
N SER A 138 -12.17 -0.41 -11.28
CA SER A 138 -11.19 -1.12 -12.11
C SER A 138 -10.15 -0.21 -12.76
N TYR A 139 -10.20 1.12 -12.58
CA TYR A 139 -9.30 2.03 -13.28
C TYR A 139 -8.68 3.10 -12.37
N ILE A 140 -7.39 3.34 -12.58
CA ILE A 140 -6.64 4.53 -12.14
C ILE A 140 -6.15 5.24 -13.39
N VAL A 141 -6.29 6.55 -13.47
CA VAL A 141 -5.88 7.36 -14.62
C VAL A 141 -4.84 8.39 -14.22
N ASN A 142 -3.96 8.73 -15.13
CA ASN A 142 -3.11 9.90 -14.99
C ASN A 142 -3.88 11.13 -15.47
N ILE A 143 -4.31 11.98 -14.53
CA ILE A 143 -5.14 13.15 -14.84
C ILE A 143 -4.40 14.18 -15.71
N GLY A 144 -3.05 14.24 -15.61
CA GLY A 144 -2.23 15.13 -16.43
C GLY A 144 -2.22 14.77 -17.92
N ASN A 145 -2.57 13.53 -18.28
CA ASN A 145 -2.63 13.08 -19.69
C ASN A 145 -4.06 13.06 -20.24
N VAL A 146 -5.06 13.44 -19.43
CA VAL A 146 -6.46 13.50 -19.86
C VAL A 146 -6.67 14.73 -20.76
N GLN A 147 -7.14 14.51 -21.98
CA GLN A 147 -7.40 15.58 -22.93
C GLN A 147 -8.86 16.05 -22.88
N LEU A 148 -9.78 15.14 -22.62
CA LEU A 148 -11.20 15.46 -22.69
C LEU A 148 -12.02 14.63 -21.68
N LEU A 149 -12.97 15.30 -21.01
CA LEU A 149 -14.04 14.67 -20.24
C LEU A 149 -15.34 14.75 -21.03
N LYS A 150 -15.88 13.60 -21.43
CA LYS A 150 -17.15 13.49 -22.16
C LYS A 150 -18.25 13.02 -21.22
N LYS A 151 -19.36 13.75 -21.19
CA LYS A 151 -20.56 13.28 -20.51
C LYS A 151 -21.50 12.68 -21.55
N THR A 152 -21.69 11.36 -21.48
CA THR A 152 -22.57 10.62 -22.39
C THR A 152 -23.71 10.02 -21.59
N ASN A 153 -24.95 10.39 -21.93
CA ASN A 153 -26.22 9.91 -21.33
C ASN A 153 -26.35 10.01 -19.80
N ARG A 154 -25.52 9.50 -18.99
CA ARG A 154 -25.47 9.58 -17.51
C ARG A 154 -24.11 9.21 -16.97
N GLU A 155 -23.16 8.93 -17.84
CA GLU A 155 -21.83 8.50 -17.48
C GLU A 155 -20.79 9.52 -17.91
N LEU A 156 -19.83 9.78 -17.06
CA LEU A 156 -18.64 10.57 -17.38
C LEU A 156 -17.58 9.62 -17.91
N MET A 157 -16.99 9.99 -19.05
CA MET A 157 -15.94 9.22 -19.73
C MET A 157 -14.68 10.07 -19.86
N ILE A 158 -13.53 9.47 -19.63
CA ILE A 158 -12.21 10.07 -19.85
C ILE A 158 -11.72 9.66 -21.23
N ASP A 159 -11.26 10.64 -22.00
CA ASP A 159 -10.70 10.46 -23.34
C ASP A 159 -9.30 11.10 -23.39
N PHE A 160 -8.31 10.32 -23.81
CA PHE A 160 -6.92 10.77 -23.96
C PHE A 160 -6.63 11.34 -25.36
N SER A 161 -7.63 11.35 -26.26
CA SER A 161 -7.50 11.79 -27.67
C SER A 161 -6.35 11.10 -28.42
N ILE A 162 -6.10 9.84 -28.07
CA ILE A 162 -5.10 8.98 -28.74
C ILE A 162 -5.83 7.88 -29.49
N GLU A 163 -5.45 7.68 -30.74
CA GLU A 163 -5.98 6.62 -31.58
C GLU A 163 -5.75 5.25 -30.93
N ASN A 164 -6.80 4.42 -30.93
CA ASN A 164 -6.82 3.08 -30.32
C ASN A 164 -6.75 3.01 -28.79
N LEU A 165 -6.85 4.12 -28.04
CA LEU A 165 -7.11 4.06 -26.62
C LEU A 165 -8.62 3.99 -26.32
N PRO A 166 -9.04 3.14 -25.38
CA PRO A 166 -10.44 3.10 -24.96
C PRO A 166 -10.79 4.34 -24.12
N ASN A 167 -12.04 4.77 -24.21
CA ASN A 167 -12.59 5.73 -23.27
C ASN A 167 -12.77 5.08 -21.90
N ILE A 168 -12.23 5.67 -20.85
CA ILE A 168 -12.27 5.11 -19.50
C ILE A 168 -13.52 5.62 -18.75
N PRO A 169 -14.37 4.73 -18.23
CA PRO A 169 -15.56 5.12 -17.48
C PRO A 169 -15.21 5.68 -16.10
N VAL A 170 -15.92 6.72 -15.68
CA VAL A 170 -15.82 7.29 -14.33
C VAL A 170 -17.06 6.92 -13.54
N SER A 171 -16.88 6.23 -12.42
CA SER A 171 -17.98 5.90 -11.51
C SER A 171 -18.55 7.16 -10.85
N LYS A 172 -19.85 7.15 -10.52
CA LYS A 172 -20.55 8.29 -9.92
C LYS A 172 -19.86 8.85 -8.67
N GLY A 173 -19.28 7.97 -7.82
CA GLY A 173 -18.59 8.37 -6.61
C GLY A 173 -17.29 9.15 -6.86
N TYR A 174 -16.67 9.01 -8.03
CA TYR A 174 -15.44 9.69 -8.39
C TYR A 174 -15.65 10.89 -9.33
N SER A 175 -16.87 11.09 -9.86
CA SER A 175 -17.12 12.10 -10.89
C SER A 175 -16.79 13.51 -10.45
N ASN A 176 -17.13 13.91 -9.24
CA ASN A 176 -16.85 15.26 -8.72
C ASN A 176 -15.36 15.50 -8.57
N ILE A 177 -14.63 14.54 -7.99
CA ILE A 177 -13.18 14.62 -7.77
C ILE A 177 -12.44 14.71 -9.11
N ILE A 178 -12.80 13.86 -10.08
CA ILE A 178 -12.19 13.88 -11.43
C ILE A 178 -12.46 15.19 -12.15
N THR A 179 -13.68 15.72 -12.08
CA THR A 179 -14.02 17.00 -12.72
C THR A 179 -13.25 18.16 -12.11
N GLU A 180 -13.12 18.18 -10.78
CA GLU A 180 -12.38 19.22 -10.07
C GLU A 180 -10.89 19.19 -10.41
N LEU A 181 -10.25 18.01 -10.33
CA LEU A 181 -8.83 17.85 -10.64
C LEU A 181 -8.52 18.19 -12.10
N PHE A 182 -9.38 17.78 -13.05
CA PHE A 182 -9.21 18.13 -14.45
C PHE A 182 -9.31 19.65 -14.67
N SER A 183 -10.25 20.34 -14.01
CA SER A 183 -10.37 21.78 -14.09
C SER A 183 -9.12 22.51 -13.57
N GLN A 184 -8.52 22.01 -12.47
CA GLN A 184 -7.27 22.55 -11.92
C GLN A 184 -6.08 22.34 -12.86
N THR A 185 -5.98 21.18 -13.51
CA THR A 185 -4.92 20.88 -14.47
C THR A 185 -4.97 21.83 -15.68
N VAL A 186 -6.16 22.05 -16.25
CA VAL A 186 -6.35 22.97 -17.38
C VAL A 186 -6.02 24.43 -17.01
N GLN A 187 -6.34 24.86 -15.77
CA GLN A 187 -6.03 26.22 -15.32
C GLN A 187 -4.51 26.44 -15.17
N ASN A 188 -3.78 25.44 -14.71
CA ASN A 188 -2.33 25.52 -14.54
C ASN A 188 -1.58 25.57 -15.89
N GLU A 189 -2.13 24.97 -16.95
CA GLU A 189 -1.54 25.02 -18.30
C GLU A 189 -1.80 26.35 -19.02
N THR A 190 -2.82 27.10 -18.60
CA THR A 190 -3.21 28.37 -19.26
C THR A 190 -2.55 29.62 -18.67
N LEU A 191 -1.78 29.51 -17.60
CA LEU A 191 -0.99 30.61 -17.01
C LEU A 191 0.46 30.54 -17.55
N PRO A 192 0.85 31.38 -18.55
CA PRO A 192 2.25 31.47 -18.95
C PRO A 192 3.05 32.13 -17.82
N SER A 193 4.16 31.49 -17.46
CA SER A 193 5.19 32.00 -16.56
C SER A 193 5.92 33.22 -17.13
#